data_4552ead7a067ea32267edf4213419854
#
_entry.id   4552ead7a067ea32267edf4213419854
#
_cell.length_a   1.000
_cell.length_b   1.000
_cell.length_c   1.000
_cell.angle_alpha   90.00
_cell.angle_beta   90.00
_cell.angle_gamma   90.00
#
_symmetry.space_group_name_H-M   'P 1'
#
loop_
_entity.id
_entity.type
_entity.pdbx_description
1 polymer ?
#
loop_
_entity_poly.entity_id
_entity_poly.type
_entity_poly.pdbx_seq_one_letter_code
_entity_poly.pdbx_strand_id
1 'polypeptide(L)'
;MSFLKQTSYGIILASLFGLIAACSGGQKQQAQGNTVTTEAAPKQVEINSEAKLLIDYLAANGDYVNSREFPSLISAEPAFEALGEKTLVVDIRKPEVFKKGHIKGAVNVEMPDLPGYFAEKIKPFEYDKIILACYSGQSSSYATALLRLMGYGNVYSLRLGMSGWNPKMDNKWAAGISSEYESKLDTTTFEKAPAGDFPLLNTGKTAGAEVFDARIIPLFSDYENATIAADTVFAHPEKYYIINYERKDKYDTGHIPGAIRYKPGGTLGIIAEMQTIPADKEIVVYCGTGHNSAFVTAYLRLFGYNAKTLRFGNNAFMHNKMIEDETTMSWQPYRKTDTKNYPVVK
;
A
#
# COMPACT_ATOMS: atom_id res chain seq x y z
N MET A 1 46.80 21.17 -4.25
CA MET A 1 46.95 22.26 -3.29
C MET A 1 45.64 22.39 -2.54
N SER A 2 45.54 21.71 -1.36
CA SER A 2 45.66 22.33 -0.03
C SER A 2 44.34 23.05 0.39
N PHE A 3 43.60 22.78 1.47
CA PHE A 3 43.92 22.21 2.79
C PHE A 3 42.61 21.76 3.49
N LEU A 4 42.70 20.62 4.17
CA LEU A 4 41.80 20.19 5.24
C LEU A 4 41.86 21.14 6.43
N LYS A 5 40.74 21.33 7.13
CA LYS A 5 40.75 21.59 8.59
C LYS A 5 39.65 20.78 9.28
N GLN A 6 40.08 19.75 10.01
CA GLN A 6 39.36 19.09 11.09
C GLN A 6 39.33 20.03 12.31
N THR A 7 38.21 20.12 12.97
CA THR A 7 38.13 20.63 14.35
C THR A 7 37.33 19.64 15.20
N SER A 8 38.07 19.01 16.08
CA SER A 8 37.60 18.14 17.17
C SER A 8 37.09 19.01 18.32
N TYR A 9 35.91 18.73 18.86
CA TYR A 9 35.48 19.25 20.16
C TYR A 9 35.38 18.08 21.14
N GLY A 10 36.27 18.12 22.14
CA GLY A 10 36.27 17.24 23.29
C GLY A 10 35.21 17.66 24.31
N ILE A 11 34.46 16.71 24.84
CA ILE A 11 33.54 16.89 25.96
C ILE A 11 34.26 16.45 27.24
N ILE A 12 34.36 17.39 28.18
CA ILE A 12 34.90 17.18 29.53
C ILE A 12 33.73 16.75 30.43
N LEU A 13 33.88 15.56 31.05
CA LEU A 13 33.00 15.10 32.13
C LEU A 13 33.52 15.71 33.44
N ALA A 14 32.67 16.47 34.15
CA ALA A 14 32.90 16.86 35.53
C ALA A 14 31.93 16.12 36.44
N SER A 15 32.48 15.22 37.26
CA SER A 15 31.78 14.54 38.35
C SER A 15 31.78 15.45 39.58
N LEU A 16 30.62 15.72 40.17
CA LEU A 16 30.50 16.35 41.47
C LEU A 16 29.84 15.37 42.46
N PHE A 17 30.63 14.88 43.42
CA PHE A 17 30.14 14.22 44.60
C PHE A 17 29.78 15.27 45.66
N GLY A 18 28.57 15.23 46.14
CA GLY A 18 28.15 16.01 47.32
C GLY A 18 27.56 15.10 48.39
N LEU A 19 28.31 14.90 49.45
CA LEU A 19 27.85 14.32 50.72
C LEU A 19 27.04 15.37 51.49
N ILE A 20 25.85 15.01 51.97
CA ILE A 20 25.20 15.73 53.07
C ILE A 20 24.71 14.72 54.09
N ALA A 21 25.11 14.97 55.30
CA ALA A 21 24.91 14.16 56.50
C ALA A 21 23.49 14.32 57.08
N ALA A 22 23.07 13.31 57.83
CA ALA A 22 21.83 13.12 58.50
C ALA A 22 21.54 14.13 59.63
N CYS A 23 20.25 14.45 59.82
CA CYS A 23 19.70 14.76 61.14
C CYS A 23 18.32 14.13 61.27
N SER A 24 18.17 13.44 62.36
CA SER A 24 16.98 12.69 62.82
C SER A 24 15.82 13.57 63.23
N GLY A 25 14.61 13.15 62.86
CA GLY A 25 13.37 13.66 63.40
C GLY A 25 12.19 12.73 63.02
N GLY A 26 11.77 11.92 63.98
CA GLY A 26 10.72 10.93 63.74
C GLY A 26 9.33 11.54 63.62
N GLN A 27 8.61 11.14 62.60
CA GLN A 27 7.14 11.13 62.57
C GLN A 27 6.67 9.89 61.81
N LYS A 28 5.80 9.12 62.47
CA LYS A 28 5.14 7.97 61.89
C LYS A 28 4.13 8.47 60.82
N GLN A 29 4.38 8.19 59.58
CA GLN A 29 3.36 8.27 58.52
C GLN A 29 3.05 6.87 58.01
N GLN A 30 1.75 6.60 57.93
CA GLN A 30 1.16 5.37 57.39
C GLN A 30 1.64 5.14 55.96
N ALA A 31 2.14 3.97 55.67
CA ALA A 31 2.45 3.51 54.33
C ALA A 31 1.16 3.29 53.54
N GLN A 32 0.81 4.22 52.65
CA GLN A 32 -0.06 3.93 51.52
C GLN A 32 0.77 3.16 50.51
N GLY A 33 0.38 1.93 50.28
CA GLY A 33 1.01 1.08 49.25
C GLY A 33 0.74 1.66 47.86
N ASN A 34 1.74 2.33 47.30
CA ASN A 34 1.84 2.56 45.84
C ASN A 34 2.16 1.20 45.20
N THR A 35 1.15 0.55 44.68
CA THR A 35 1.36 -0.49 43.67
C THR A 35 1.99 0.16 42.45
N VAL A 36 3.32 0.07 42.35
CA VAL A 36 4.04 0.32 41.12
C VAL A 36 3.59 -0.80 40.17
N THR A 37 2.65 -0.50 39.29
CA THR A 37 2.43 -1.32 38.09
C THR A 37 3.71 -1.28 37.31
N THR A 38 4.51 -2.33 37.40
CA THR A 38 5.60 -2.59 36.48
C THR A 38 4.97 -2.72 35.09
N GLU A 39 5.09 -1.66 34.31
CA GLU A 39 4.82 -1.71 32.89
C GLU A 39 5.69 -2.84 32.32
N ALA A 40 5.06 -3.87 31.77
CA ALA A 40 5.76 -5.00 31.20
C ALA A 40 6.68 -4.45 30.10
N ALA A 41 7.95 -4.79 30.15
CA ALA A 41 8.89 -4.41 29.11
C ALA A 41 8.32 -4.80 27.73
N PRO A 42 8.45 -3.94 26.69
CA PRO A 42 7.90 -4.22 25.39
C PRO A 42 8.39 -5.60 24.94
N LYS A 43 7.46 -6.47 24.60
CA LYS A 43 7.76 -7.83 24.12
C LYS A 43 8.63 -7.69 22.87
N GLN A 44 9.83 -8.22 22.92
CA GLN A 44 10.72 -8.22 21.79
C GLN A 44 10.10 -9.09 20.70
N VAL A 45 9.76 -8.47 19.56
CA VAL A 45 9.12 -9.17 18.44
C VAL A 45 10.17 -10.03 17.76
N GLU A 46 9.94 -11.33 17.73
CA GLU A 46 10.82 -12.28 17.05
C GLU A 46 10.36 -12.41 15.58
N ILE A 47 11.20 -11.91 14.66
CA ILE A 47 10.95 -12.02 13.22
C ILE A 47 11.39 -13.41 12.78
N ASN A 48 10.50 -14.20 12.18
CA ASN A 48 10.88 -15.52 11.67
C ASN A 48 11.96 -15.41 10.59
N SER A 49 12.77 -16.45 10.46
CA SER A 49 13.99 -16.43 9.64
C SER A 49 13.74 -16.08 8.17
N GLU A 50 12.69 -16.61 7.55
CA GLU A 50 12.35 -16.30 6.14
C GLU A 50 11.83 -14.88 5.98
N ALA A 51 11.00 -14.38 6.89
CA ALA A 51 10.55 -13.00 6.87
C ALA A 51 11.74 -12.04 7.00
N LYS A 52 12.71 -12.36 7.85
CA LYS A 52 13.94 -11.57 7.98
C LYS A 52 14.76 -11.58 6.68
N LEU A 53 14.92 -12.72 6.03
CA LEU A 53 15.62 -12.81 4.75
C LEU A 53 14.93 -11.96 3.67
N LEU A 54 13.60 -11.97 3.62
CA LEU A 54 12.82 -11.14 2.69
C LEU A 54 13.00 -9.65 2.97
N ILE A 55 12.98 -9.26 4.24
CA ILE A 55 13.21 -7.91 4.71
C ILE A 55 14.58 -7.40 4.26
N ASP A 56 15.62 -8.15 4.59
CA ASP A 56 17.01 -7.79 4.29
C ASP A 56 17.20 -7.69 2.76
N TYR A 57 16.57 -8.59 2.00
CA TYR A 57 16.59 -8.55 0.53
C TYR A 57 15.94 -7.28 -0.02
N LEU A 58 14.73 -6.93 0.44
CA LEU A 58 14.05 -5.71 -0.01
C LEU A 58 14.82 -4.45 0.41
N ALA A 59 15.37 -4.41 1.62
CA ALA A 59 16.18 -3.29 2.07
C ALA A 59 17.42 -3.07 1.18
N ALA A 60 18.02 -4.15 0.66
CA ALA A 60 19.20 -4.09 -0.22
C ALA A 60 18.84 -3.76 -1.69
N ASN A 61 17.66 -4.16 -2.16
CA ASN A 61 17.26 -4.08 -3.58
C ASN A 61 16.17 -3.03 -3.87
N GLY A 62 15.77 -2.25 -2.90
CA GLY A 62 14.74 -1.23 -2.99
C GLY A 62 13.40 -1.73 -2.45
N ASP A 63 12.85 -0.99 -1.51
CA ASP A 63 11.50 -1.20 -0.96
C ASP A 63 10.56 -0.19 -1.62
N TYR A 64 10.04 -0.56 -2.79
CA TYR A 64 9.27 0.34 -3.64
C TYR A 64 8.07 0.97 -2.92
N VAL A 65 7.31 0.19 -2.14
CA VAL A 65 6.08 0.69 -1.48
C VAL A 65 6.40 1.76 -0.43
N ASN A 66 7.60 1.72 0.15
CA ASN A 66 8.09 2.73 1.09
C ASN A 66 8.99 3.78 0.43
N SER A 67 9.16 3.76 -0.90
CA SER A 67 9.98 4.71 -1.65
C SER A 67 9.21 5.99 -2.00
N ARG A 68 9.93 7.01 -2.48
CA ARG A 68 9.33 8.26 -3.00
C ARG A 68 8.64 8.07 -4.35
N GLU A 69 8.88 6.97 -5.05
CA GLU A 69 8.28 6.67 -6.35
C GLU A 69 6.89 6.05 -6.23
N PHE A 70 6.50 5.69 -5.01
CA PHE A 70 5.16 5.18 -4.71
C PHE A 70 4.13 6.32 -4.61
N PRO A 71 2.90 6.17 -5.20
CA PRO A 71 2.48 5.13 -6.13
C PRO A 71 2.84 5.48 -7.58
N SER A 72 3.17 4.48 -8.39
CA SER A 72 3.47 4.67 -9.81
C SER A 72 2.20 4.63 -10.66
N LEU A 73 1.41 5.69 -10.55
CA LEU A 73 0.18 5.90 -11.33
C LEU A 73 0.42 6.92 -12.44
N ILE A 74 -0.11 6.66 -13.63
CA ILE A 74 -0.13 7.59 -14.75
C ILE A 74 -1.58 7.86 -15.16
N SER A 75 -2.00 9.12 -15.23
CA SER A 75 -3.32 9.50 -15.71
C SER A 75 -3.44 9.35 -17.21
N ALA A 76 -4.67 9.24 -17.73
CA ALA A 76 -4.92 8.97 -19.15
C ALA A 76 -4.29 10.02 -20.09
N GLU A 77 -4.27 11.31 -19.70
CA GLU A 77 -3.71 12.39 -20.53
C GLU A 77 -2.19 12.25 -20.69
N PRO A 78 -1.36 12.25 -19.63
CA PRO A 78 0.08 12.04 -19.81
C PRO A 78 0.42 10.65 -20.38
N ALA A 79 -0.45 9.64 -20.20
CA ALA A 79 -0.26 8.35 -20.85
C ALA A 79 -0.48 8.46 -22.36
N PHE A 80 -1.51 9.19 -22.81
CA PHE A 80 -1.78 9.43 -24.23
C PHE A 80 -0.66 10.22 -24.90
N GLU A 81 -0.16 11.27 -24.26
CA GLU A 81 0.97 12.07 -24.74
C GLU A 81 2.28 11.28 -24.84
N ALA A 82 2.46 10.30 -23.97
CA ALA A 82 3.65 9.46 -23.95
C ALA A 82 3.63 8.33 -25.00
N LEU A 83 2.50 8.08 -25.69
CA LEU A 83 2.44 7.01 -26.70
C LEU A 83 3.44 7.21 -27.83
N GLY A 84 4.26 6.20 -28.11
CA GLY A 84 5.29 6.24 -29.12
C GLY A 84 6.30 5.11 -28.96
N GLU A 85 7.41 5.16 -29.69
CA GLU A 85 8.41 4.09 -29.74
C GLU A 85 9.03 3.72 -28.39
N LYS A 86 9.12 4.68 -27.46
CA LYS A 86 9.70 4.48 -26.13
C LYS A 86 8.68 4.18 -25.03
N THR A 87 7.41 3.99 -25.41
CA THR A 87 6.35 3.62 -24.45
C THR A 87 5.68 2.33 -24.89
N LEU A 88 5.73 1.33 -24.02
CA LEU A 88 4.99 0.08 -24.19
C LEU A 88 3.71 0.14 -23.35
N VAL A 89 2.57 -0.15 -23.96
CA VAL A 89 1.32 -0.39 -23.23
C VAL A 89 1.06 -1.88 -23.17
N VAL A 90 0.87 -2.40 -21.97
CA VAL A 90 0.51 -3.81 -21.73
C VAL A 90 -0.91 -3.84 -21.14
N ASP A 91 -1.85 -4.35 -21.93
CA ASP A 91 -3.24 -4.51 -21.51
C ASP A 91 -3.41 -5.90 -20.87
N ILE A 92 -3.68 -5.91 -19.57
CA ILE A 92 -3.80 -7.14 -18.77
C ILE A 92 -5.22 -7.70 -18.70
N ARG A 93 -6.15 -7.14 -19.48
CA ARG A 93 -7.52 -7.66 -19.58
C ARG A 93 -7.55 -8.96 -20.38
N LYS A 94 -8.65 -9.70 -20.23
CA LYS A 94 -8.87 -10.92 -20.99
C LYS A 94 -8.81 -10.69 -22.50
N PRO A 95 -8.27 -11.63 -23.30
CA PRO A 95 -8.08 -11.45 -24.74
C PRO A 95 -9.37 -11.09 -25.51
N GLU A 96 -10.51 -11.64 -25.13
CA GLU A 96 -11.80 -11.33 -25.75
C GLU A 96 -12.29 -9.90 -25.48
N VAL A 97 -11.83 -9.28 -24.39
CA VAL A 97 -12.11 -7.87 -24.06
C VAL A 97 -11.14 -6.94 -24.77
N PHE A 98 -9.87 -7.31 -24.82
CA PHE A 98 -8.84 -6.61 -25.57
C PHE A 98 -9.23 -6.47 -27.07
N LYS A 99 -9.69 -7.52 -27.70
CA LYS A 99 -10.16 -7.54 -29.11
C LYS A 99 -11.35 -6.63 -29.35
N LYS A 100 -12.16 -6.29 -28.35
CA LYS A 100 -13.30 -5.37 -28.50
C LYS A 100 -12.85 -3.91 -28.57
N GLY A 101 -11.67 -3.60 -28.01
CA GLY A 101 -11.07 -2.28 -28.04
C GLY A 101 -9.92 -2.14 -27.04
N HIS A 102 -8.81 -1.57 -27.55
CA HIS A 102 -7.60 -1.36 -26.74
C HIS A 102 -6.86 -0.09 -27.20
N ILE A 103 -5.86 0.34 -26.46
CA ILE A 103 -4.98 1.47 -26.81
C ILE A 103 -4.13 1.06 -28.02
N LYS A 104 -4.04 1.93 -29.02
CA LYS A 104 -3.24 1.66 -30.23
C LYS A 104 -1.79 1.30 -29.85
N GLY A 105 -1.32 0.17 -30.36
CA GLY A 105 0.05 -0.34 -30.11
C GLY A 105 0.17 -1.12 -28.78
N ALA A 106 -0.90 -1.27 -28.01
CA ALA A 106 -0.87 -2.11 -26.83
C ALA A 106 -0.73 -3.59 -27.18
N VAL A 107 -0.01 -4.31 -26.33
CA VAL A 107 0.07 -5.77 -26.36
C VAL A 107 -0.84 -6.34 -25.26
N ASN A 108 -1.43 -7.50 -25.50
CA ASN A 108 -2.25 -8.17 -24.51
C ASN A 108 -1.45 -9.28 -23.80
N VAL A 109 -1.29 -9.14 -22.51
CA VAL A 109 -0.62 -10.13 -21.64
C VAL A 109 -1.42 -10.24 -20.35
N GLU A 110 -1.99 -11.40 -20.06
CA GLU A 110 -2.73 -11.59 -18.82
C GLU A 110 -1.79 -11.53 -17.61
N MET A 111 -2.33 -11.16 -16.45
CA MET A 111 -1.51 -10.90 -15.25
C MET A 111 -0.60 -12.08 -14.85
N PRO A 112 -1.04 -13.35 -14.89
CA PRO A 112 -0.18 -14.49 -14.54
C PRO A 112 1.05 -14.62 -15.45
N ASP A 113 0.98 -14.15 -16.69
CA ASP A 113 2.05 -14.29 -17.69
C ASP A 113 3.06 -13.12 -17.64
N LEU A 114 2.78 -12.07 -16.86
CA LEU A 114 3.64 -10.89 -16.79
C LEU A 114 5.10 -11.22 -16.39
N PRO A 115 5.38 -12.06 -15.37
CA PRO A 115 6.77 -12.35 -15.00
C PRO A 115 7.57 -12.93 -16.16
N GLY A 116 7.03 -13.93 -16.86
CA GLY A 116 7.67 -14.53 -18.02
C GLY A 116 7.79 -13.55 -19.21
N TYR A 117 6.78 -12.73 -19.43
CA TYR A 117 6.78 -11.72 -20.48
C TYR A 117 7.90 -10.68 -20.26
N PHE A 118 8.06 -10.18 -19.06
CA PHE A 118 9.09 -9.19 -18.69
C PHE A 118 10.50 -9.79 -18.71
N ALA A 119 10.66 -11.05 -18.30
CA ALA A 119 11.96 -11.71 -18.25
C ALA A 119 12.47 -12.18 -19.62
N GLU A 120 11.57 -12.61 -20.53
CA GLU A 120 11.95 -13.38 -21.70
C GLU A 120 11.51 -12.77 -23.05
N LYS A 121 10.45 -11.97 -23.08
CA LYS A 121 9.82 -11.53 -24.34
C LYS A 121 10.14 -10.08 -24.71
N ILE A 122 10.50 -9.25 -23.74
CA ILE A 122 10.85 -7.86 -23.95
C ILE A 122 12.18 -7.52 -23.29
N LYS A 123 12.70 -6.35 -23.61
CA LYS A 123 13.80 -5.71 -22.89
C LYS A 123 13.25 -4.51 -22.15
N PRO A 124 12.77 -4.69 -20.90
CA PRO A 124 11.98 -3.66 -20.21
C PRO A 124 12.68 -2.30 -20.13
N PHE A 125 14.00 -2.28 -19.94
CA PHE A 125 14.78 -1.06 -19.75
C PHE A 125 15.11 -0.32 -21.07
N GLU A 126 14.70 -0.83 -22.23
CA GLU A 126 14.74 -0.08 -23.50
C GLU A 126 13.56 0.89 -23.65
N TYR A 127 12.52 0.74 -22.80
CA TYR A 127 11.37 1.65 -22.74
C TYR A 127 11.56 2.71 -21.65
N ASP A 128 11.16 3.94 -21.94
CA ASP A 128 11.09 5.01 -20.95
C ASP A 128 9.93 4.77 -19.97
N LYS A 129 8.82 4.21 -20.48
CA LYS A 129 7.64 3.84 -19.71
C LYS A 129 7.02 2.54 -20.21
N ILE A 130 6.59 1.70 -19.27
CA ILE A 130 5.71 0.56 -19.52
C ILE A 130 4.42 0.81 -18.75
N ILE A 131 3.29 0.94 -19.45
CA ILE A 131 2.00 1.31 -18.86
C ILE A 131 1.11 0.06 -18.83
N LEU A 132 0.78 -0.42 -17.65
CA LEU A 132 -0.20 -1.49 -17.48
C LEU A 132 -1.61 -0.92 -17.53
N ALA A 133 -2.45 -1.42 -18.42
CA ALA A 133 -3.86 -1.08 -18.52
C ALA A 133 -4.75 -2.27 -18.11
N CYS A 134 -5.76 -2.00 -17.29
CA CYS A 134 -6.81 -2.97 -16.95
C CYS A 134 -8.18 -2.30 -17.06
N TYR A 135 -9.23 -2.86 -16.46
CA TYR A 135 -10.58 -2.29 -16.51
C TYR A 135 -10.70 -0.95 -15.78
N SER A 136 -10.30 -0.92 -14.49
CA SER A 136 -10.51 0.20 -13.55
C SER A 136 -9.22 0.80 -12.97
N GLY A 137 -8.06 0.27 -13.31
CA GLY A 137 -6.79 0.68 -12.75
C GLY A 137 -6.35 -0.07 -11.50
N GLN A 138 -7.22 -0.84 -10.85
CA GLN A 138 -6.88 -1.50 -9.58
C GLN A 138 -6.02 -2.76 -9.77
N SER A 139 -6.40 -3.68 -10.68
CA SER A 139 -5.58 -4.87 -10.94
C SER A 139 -4.24 -4.51 -11.59
N SER A 140 -4.19 -3.47 -12.43
CA SER A 140 -2.92 -2.96 -12.94
C SER A 140 -2.06 -2.30 -11.85
N SER A 141 -2.67 -1.67 -10.83
CA SER A 141 -1.94 -1.15 -9.67
C SER A 141 -1.31 -2.27 -8.84
N TYR A 142 -2.05 -3.35 -8.61
CA TYR A 142 -1.53 -4.54 -7.93
C TYR A 142 -0.36 -5.16 -8.71
N ALA A 143 -0.52 -5.39 -10.01
CA ALA A 143 0.55 -5.93 -10.86
C ALA A 143 1.76 -4.99 -10.96
N THR A 144 1.52 -3.68 -11.04
CA THR A 144 2.61 -2.68 -11.04
C THR A 144 3.43 -2.73 -9.76
N ALA A 145 2.78 -2.91 -8.58
CA ALA A 145 3.49 -3.06 -7.32
C ALA A 145 4.46 -4.25 -7.37
N LEU A 146 3.97 -5.40 -7.84
CA LEU A 146 4.78 -6.62 -7.94
C LEU A 146 5.97 -6.43 -8.91
N LEU A 147 5.72 -5.89 -10.11
CA LEU A 147 6.79 -5.63 -11.08
C LEU A 147 7.82 -4.61 -10.58
N ARG A 148 7.37 -3.57 -9.88
CA ARG A 148 8.27 -2.59 -9.26
C ARG A 148 9.13 -3.21 -8.17
N LEU A 149 8.59 -4.08 -7.34
CA LEU A 149 9.33 -4.84 -6.35
C LEU A 149 10.34 -5.80 -7.00
N MET A 150 10.05 -6.31 -8.19
CA MET A 150 11.00 -7.09 -9.01
C MET A 150 12.09 -6.22 -9.69
N GLY A 151 12.09 -4.91 -9.49
CA GLY A 151 13.11 -3.99 -10.01
C GLY A 151 12.77 -3.28 -11.33
N TYR A 152 11.56 -3.48 -11.89
CA TYR A 152 11.14 -2.79 -13.12
C TYR A 152 10.63 -1.37 -12.81
N GLY A 153 11.56 -0.46 -12.55
CA GLY A 153 11.30 0.90 -12.06
C GLY A 153 10.57 1.83 -13.04
N ASN A 154 10.40 1.44 -14.31
CA ASN A 154 9.72 2.21 -15.36
C ASN A 154 8.28 1.74 -15.62
N VAL A 155 7.71 0.86 -14.78
CA VAL A 155 6.34 0.36 -14.89
C VAL A 155 5.37 1.27 -14.16
N TYR A 156 4.26 1.61 -14.82
CA TYR A 156 3.18 2.46 -14.30
C TYR A 156 1.83 1.81 -14.48
N SER A 157 0.90 2.04 -13.56
CA SER A 157 -0.50 1.65 -13.72
C SER A 157 -1.31 2.79 -14.33
N LEU A 158 -2.09 2.52 -15.37
CA LEU A 158 -3.03 3.48 -15.92
C LEU A 158 -4.15 3.75 -14.91
N ARG A 159 -4.16 4.99 -14.38
CA ARG A 159 -5.17 5.42 -13.41
C ARG A 159 -6.55 5.36 -14.06
N LEU A 160 -7.53 4.80 -13.36
CA LEU A 160 -8.89 4.50 -13.82
C LEU A 160 -8.97 3.47 -14.96
N GLY A 161 -7.85 2.92 -15.42
CA GLY A 161 -7.79 1.90 -16.46
C GLY A 161 -8.46 2.31 -17.76
N MET A 162 -8.94 1.34 -18.52
CA MET A 162 -9.65 1.58 -19.79
C MET A 162 -10.99 2.31 -19.58
N SER A 163 -11.60 2.22 -18.40
CA SER A 163 -12.79 3.01 -18.05
C SER A 163 -12.51 4.52 -18.04
N GLY A 164 -11.29 4.93 -17.69
CA GLY A 164 -10.86 6.33 -17.76
C GLY A 164 -10.36 6.76 -19.13
N TRP A 165 -10.03 5.81 -20.02
CA TRP A 165 -9.48 6.08 -21.34
C TRP A 165 -10.53 6.48 -22.36
N ASN A 166 -11.62 5.69 -22.45
CA ASN A 166 -12.67 5.91 -23.44
C ASN A 166 -14.04 5.44 -22.93
N PRO A 167 -15.11 6.24 -23.09
CA PRO A 167 -16.45 5.92 -22.59
C PRO A 167 -17.12 4.73 -23.29
N LYS A 168 -16.60 4.31 -24.46
CA LYS A 168 -17.07 3.10 -25.17
C LYS A 168 -16.54 1.82 -24.55
N MET A 169 -15.53 1.92 -23.69
CA MET A 169 -15.06 0.78 -22.90
C MET A 169 -16.00 0.52 -21.73
N ASP A 170 -16.01 -0.71 -21.25
CA ASP A 170 -16.83 -1.09 -20.09
C ASP A 170 -16.47 -0.21 -18.89
N ASN A 171 -17.36 0.73 -18.57
CA ASN A 171 -17.11 1.71 -17.51
C ASN A 171 -17.36 1.11 -16.12
N LYS A 172 -16.38 0.40 -15.62
CA LYS A 172 -16.43 -0.20 -14.28
C LYS A 172 -16.58 0.83 -13.16
N TRP A 173 -16.09 2.06 -13.37
CA TRP A 173 -16.22 3.12 -12.38
C TRP A 173 -17.67 3.56 -12.20
N ALA A 174 -18.41 3.78 -13.30
CA ALA A 174 -19.81 4.16 -13.19
C ALA A 174 -20.66 3.10 -12.47
N ALA A 175 -20.30 1.82 -12.60
CA ALA A 175 -20.96 0.72 -11.89
C ALA A 175 -20.45 0.49 -10.47
N GLY A 176 -19.25 0.99 -10.14
CA GLY A 176 -18.58 0.74 -8.86
C GLY A 176 -18.73 1.84 -7.82
N ILE A 177 -19.29 3.00 -8.18
CA ILE A 177 -19.55 4.09 -7.24
C ILE A 177 -20.86 3.87 -6.47
N SER A 178 -20.85 4.17 -5.16
CA SER A 178 -22.03 4.09 -4.29
C SER A 178 -21.90 5.09 -3.13
N SER A 179 -23.05 5.48 -2.58
CA SER A 179 -23.17 6.30 -1.37
C SER A 179 -23.99 5.60 -0.28
N GLU A 180 -24.25 4.31 -0.47
CA GLU A 180 -25.18 3.53 0.37
C GLU A 180 -24.77 3.48 1.85
N TYR A 181 -23.48 3.59 2.12
CA TYR A 181 -22.95 3.43 3.48
C TYR A 181 -22.55 4.75 4.17
N GLU A 182 -22.89 5.91 3.58
CA GLU A 182 -22.53 7.21 4.17
C GLU A 182 -23.09 7.42 5.58
N SER A 183 -24.30 6.93 5.84
CA SER A 183 -24.92 7.00 7.18
C SER A 183 -24.32 6.05 8.21
N LYS A 184 -23.48 5.11 7.78
CA LYS A 184 -22.82 4.12 8.64
C LYS A 184 -21.35 4.44 8.91
N LEU A 185 -20.86 5.58 8.45
CA LEU A 185 -19.47 5.98 8.66
C LEU A 185 -19.23 6.29 10.14
N ASP A 186 -18.03 5.95 10.60
CA ASP A 186 -17.51 6.28 11.92
C ASP A 186 -16.50 7.44 11.81
N THR A 187 -16.36 8.21 12.87
CA THR A 187 -15.35 9.28 13.01
C THR A 187 -14.48 9.05 14.25
N THR A 188 -14.68 7.95 14.95
CA THR A 188 -13.89 7.58 16.14
C THR A 188 -12.48 7.17 15.73
N THR A 189 -11.48 7.77 16.36
CA THR A 189 -10.10 7.33 16.13
C THR A 189 -9.82 6.02 16.85
N PHE A 190 -9.37 5.02 16.10
CA PHE A 190 -8.96 3.72 16.62
C PHE A 190 -7.44 3.61 16.64
N GLU A 191 -6.93 3.08 17.77
CA GLU A 191 -5.50 2.85 17.94
C GLU A 191 -5.04 1.59 17.20
N LYS A 192 -3.79 1.61 16.76
CA LYS A 192 -3.15 0.44 16.17
C LYS A 192 -2.99 -0.67 17.20
N ALA A 193 -3.02 -1.91 16.76
CA ALA A 193 -2.67 -3.02 17.63
C ALA A 193 -1.23 -2.88 18.17
N PRO A 194 -0.91 -3.45 19.33
CA PRO A 194 0.47 -3.57 19.77
C PRO A 194 1.32 -4.29 18.72
N ALA A 195 2.62 -3.97 18.67
CA ALA A 195 3.53 -4.68 17.77
C ALA A 195 3.51 -6.19 18.06
N GLY A 196 3.35 -6.97 17.00
CA GLY A 196 3.23 -8.43 17.02
C GLY A 196 4.19 -9.08 16.01
N ASP A 197 4.07 -10.40 15.90
CA ASP A 197 4.88 -11.19 14.99
C ASP A 197 4.44 -10.98 13.53
N PHE A 198 5.38 -11.12 12.60
CA PHE A 198 5.06 -11.21 11.17
C PHE A 198 4.38 -12.54 10.83
N PRO A 199 3.62 -12.61 9.74
CA PRO A 199 3.12 -13.87 9.23
C PRO A 199 4.26 -14.87 9.04
N LEU A 200 4.01 -16.14 9.39
CA LEU A 200 4.98 -17.20 9.18
C LEU A 200 5.11 -17.48 7.68
N LEU A 201 6.29 -17.24 7.12
CA LEU A 201 6.64 -17.69 5.78
C LEU A 201 7.18 -19.12 5.86
N ASN A 202 6.79 -19.94 4.92
CA ASN A 202 7.17 -21.35 4.85
C ASN A 202 7.48 -21.71 3.40
N THR A 203 8.48 -21.05 2.82
CA THR A 203 8.94 -21.33 1.44
C THR A 203 9.98 -22.44 1.41
N GLY A 204 10.62 -22.74 2.54
CA GLY A 204 11.73 -23.66 2.66
C GLY A 204 13.03 -23.16 2.03
N LYS A 205 13.13 -21.83 1.79
CA LYS A 205 14.28 -21.18 1.17
C LYS A 205 15.21 -20.58 2.21
N THR A 206 16.49 -20.51 1.86
CA THR A 206 17.56 -20.04 2.77
C THR A 206 18.26 -18.77 2.29
N ALA A 207 17.95 -18.29 1.07
CA ALA A 207 18.44 -17.03 0.52
C ALA A 207 17.31 -16.05 0.30
N GLY A 208 17.52 -14.75 0.59
CA GLY A 208 16.49 -13.72 0.50
C GLY A 208 15.89 -13.59 -0.90
N ALA A 209 16.71 -13.69 -1.95
CA ALA A 209 16.25 -13.67 -3.34
C ALA A 209 15.30 -14.86 -3.65
N GLU A 210 15.63 -16.06 -3.16
CA GLU A 210 14.81 -17.24 -3.37
C GLU A 210 13.49 -17.18 -2.59
N VAL A 211 13.51 -16.64 -1.37
CA VAL A 211 12.30 -16.37 -0.59
C VAL A 211 11.42 -15.36 -1.33
N PHE A 212 12.03 -14.28 -1.83
CA PHE A 212 11.34 -13.25 -2.61
C PHE A 212 10.66 -13.85 -3.85
N ASP A 213 11.39 -14.59 -4.68
CA ASP A 213 10.85 -15.21 -5.90
C ASP A 213 9.73 -16.20 -5.59
N ALA A 214 9.91 -17.05 -4.58
CA ALA A 214 8.91 -18.00 -4.15
C ALA A 214 7.61 -17.33 -3.66
N ARG A 215 7.73 -16.12 -3.12
CA ARG A 215 6.60 -15.35 -2.61
C ARG A 215 5.94 -14.48 -3.68
N ILE A 216 6.70 -13.81 -4.54
CA ILE A 216 6.18 -12.80 -5.45
C ILE A 216 5.52 -13.40 -6.69
N ILE A 217 6.09 -14.47 -7.28
CA ILE A 217 5.59 -15.05 -8.54
C ILE A 217 4.14 -15.55 -8.42
N PRO A 218 3.73 -16.31 -7.38
CA PRO A 218 2.35 -16.76 -7.25
C PRO A 218 1.32 -15.63 -7.13
N LEU A 219 1.73 -14.45 -6.64
CA LEU A 219 0.82 -13.31 -6.45
C LEU A 219 0.25 -12.77 -7.77
N PHE A 220 0.94 -12.97 -8.90
CA PHE A 220 0.40 -12.58 -10.21
C PHE A 220 -0.85 -13.38 -10.62
N SER A 221 -1.08 -14.53 -10.02
CA SER A 221 -2.28 -15.37 -10.26
C SER A 221 -3.35 -15.23 -9.16
N ASP A 222 -3.12 -14.37 -8.15
CA ASP A 222 -3.91 -14.38 -6.90
C ASP A 222 -4.74 -13.08 -6.68
N TYR A 223 -4.87 -12.24 -7.70
CA TYR A 223 -5.54 -10.93 -7.56
C TYR A 223 -7.01 -11.06 -7.15
N GLU A 224 -7.74 -12.06 -7.64
CA GLU A 224 -9.16 -12.25 -7.28
C GLU A 224 -9.33 -12.49 -5.76
N ASN A 225 -8.40 -13.21 -5.14
CA ASN A 225 -8.35 -13.42 -3.70
C ASN A 225 -7.84 -12.17 -2.93
N ALA A 226 -7.23 -11.22 -3.64
CA ALA A 226 -6.70 -9.98 -3.06
C ALA A 226 -7.71 -8.82 -3.11
N THR A 227 -8.99 -9.07 -3.41
CA THR A 227 -10.03 -8.03 -3.48
C THR A 227 -11.24 -8.34 -2.63
N ILE A 228 -11.95 -7.29 -2.20
CA ILE A 228 -13.19 -7.42 -1.43
C ILE A 228 -14.16 -6.30 -1.83
N ALA A 229 -15.47 -6.56 -1.76
CA ALA A 229 -16.51 -5.57 -1.99
C ALA A 229 -16.86 -4.80 -0.70
N ALA A 230 -17.33 -3.56 -0.86
CA ALA A 230 -17.75 -2.74 0.27
C ALA A 230 -18.89 -3.39 1.07
N ASP A 231 -19.90 -3.95 0.38
CA ASP A 231 -21.04 -4.62 1.01
C ASP A 231 -20.60 -5.74 1.97
N THR A 232 -19.59 -6.52 1.56
CA THR A 232 -19.05 -7.61 2.38
C THR A 232 -18.39 -7.09 3.65
N VAL A 233 -17.66 -5.97 3.55
CA VAL A 233 -16.98 -5.36 4.70
C VAL A 233 -17.99 -4.71 5.64
N PHE A 234 -18.94 -3.93 5.12
CA PHE A 234 -19.96 -3.26 5.92
C PHE A 234 -20.97 -4.22 6.57
N ALA A 235 -21.14 -5.42 6.02
CA ALA A 235 -21.98 -6.45 6.66
C ALA A 235 -21.36 -6.98 7.95
N HIS A 236 -20.04 -7.06 8.04
CA HIS A 236 -19.31 -7.65 9.16
C HIS A 236 -17.95 -6.97 9.38
N PRO A 237 -17.86 -5.67 9.67
CA PRO A 237 -16.58 -4.98 9.80
C PRO A 237 -15.71 -5.57 10.93
N GLU A 238 -16.32 -6.12 11.98
CA GLU A 238 -15.65 -6.73 13.11
C GLU A 238 -14.81 -7.98 12.79
N LYS A 239 -15.05 -8.59 11.63
CA LYS A 239 -14.29 -9.77 11.17
C LYS A 239 -12.91 -9.41 10.62
N TYR A 240 -12.68 -8.14 10.32
CA TYR A 240 -11.49 -7.67 9.63
C TYR A 240 -10.63 -6.76 10.49
N TYR A 241 -9.34 -6.74 10.22
CA TYR A 241 -8.49 -5.62 10.58
C TYR A 241 -8.48 -4.64 9.42
N ILE A 242 -9.19 -3.53 9.57
CA ILE A 242 -9.46 -2.61 8.47
C ILE A 242 -8.44 -1.47 8.50
N ILE A 243 -7.67 -1.32 7.43
CA ILE A 243 -6.67 -0.27 7.24
C ILE A 243 -7.23 0.83 6.34
N ASN A 244 -7.46 2.01 6.91
CA ASN A 244 -7.67 3.23 6.15
C ASN A 244 -6.29 3.79 5.75
N TYR A 245 -5.93 3.71 4.48
CA TYR A 245 -4.66 4.18 3.95
C TYR A 245 -4.82 5.59 3.35
N GLU A 246 -5.17 6.55 4.23
CA GLU A 246 -5.50 7.92 3.88
C GLU A 246 -4.80 8.93 4.78
N ARG A 247 -4.85 10.19 4.37
CA ARG A 247 -4.45 11.32 5.21
C ARG A 247 -5.41 11.47 6.39
N LYS A 248 -4.93 12.12 7.46
CA LYS A 248 -5.72 12.30 8.69
C LYS A 248 -7.02 13.06 8.46
N ASP A 249 -6.98 14.13 7.69
CA ASP A 249 -8.14 14.95 7.35
C ASP A 249 -9.26 14.13 6.68
N LYS A 250 -8.89 13.13 5.87
CA LYS A 250 -9.84 12.20 5.24
C LYS A 250 -10.43 11.21 6.24
N TYR A 251 -9.57 10.61 7.02
CA TYR A 251 -9.98 9.66 8.04
C TYR A 251 -10.95 10.29 9.03
N ASP A 252 -10.66 11.53 9.50
CA ASP A 252 -11.49 12.25 10.46
C ASP A 252 -12.86 12.66 9.87
N THR A 253 -12.97 12.83 8.55
CA THR A 253 -14.24 13.14 7.88
C THR A 253 -15.22 11.97 7.91
N GLY A 254 -14.71 10.74 7.93
CA GLY A 254 -15.50 9.51 8.03
C GLY A 254 -14.80 8.32 7.40
N HIS A 255 -14.95 7.18 8.03
CA HIS A 255 -14.30 5.93 7.65
C HIS A 255 -15.20 4.72 7.97
N ILE A 256 -14.84 3.54 7.46
CA ILE A 256 -15.52 2.29 7.77
C ILE A 256 -15.42 2.04 9.29
N PRO A 257 -16.50 1.63 9.99
CA PRO A 257 -16.47 1.36 11.41
C PRO A 257 -15.33 0.41 11.82
N GLY A 258 -14.55 0.81 12.83
CA GLY A 258 -13.39 0.05 13.29
C GLY A 258 -12.13 0.20 12.43
N ALA A 259 -12.16 1.00 11.37
CA ALA A 259 -10.98 1.20 10.54
C ALA A 259 -9.88 1.98 11.26
N ILE A 260 -8.65 1.52 11.13
CA ILE A 260 -7.46 2.10 11.74
C ILE A 260 -6.64 2.80 10.65
N ARG A 261 -6.24 4.04 10.92
CA ARG A 261 -5.50 4.83 9.94
C ARG A 261 -4.02 4.48 9.89
N TYR A 262 -3.54 4.19 8.70
CA TYR A 262 -2.11 4.14 8.36
C TYR A 262 -1.79 5.26 7.38
N LYS A 263 -0.83 6.12 7.75
CA LYS A 263 -0.45 7.27 6.91
C LYS A 263 0.16 6.80 5.59
N PRO A 264 -0.30 7.27 4.42
CA PRO A 264 0.34 6.95 3.16
C PRO A 264 1.81 7.39 3.09
N GLY A 265 2.65 6.51 2.53
CA GLY A 265 4.07 6.75 2.31
C GLY A 265 4.93 6.51 3.55
N GLY A 266 5.69 5.42 3.55
CA GLY A 266 6.72 5.12 4.54
C GLY A 266 6.25 4.56 5.88
N THR A 267 4.95 4.24 6.07
CA THR A 267 4.44 3.73 7.34
C THR A 267 4.28 2.22 7.39
N LEU A 268 4.29 1.55 6.25
CA LEU A 268 4.19 0.09 6.16
C LEU A 268 5.56 -0.59 6.07
N GLY A 269 6.65 0.17 6.26
CA GLY A 269 7.98 -0.39 6.37
C GLY A 269 8.17 -1.14 7.69
N ILE A 270 9.07 -2.07 7.65
CA ILE A 270 9.45 -2.94 8.77
C ILE A 270 9.92 -2.15 10.00
N ILE A 271 10.52 -1.01 9.76
CA ILE A 271 11.04 -0.13 10.82
C ILE A 271 9.94 0.76 11.41
N ALA A 272 8.76 0.85 10.75
CA ALA A 272 7.70 1.75 11.17
C ALA A 272 6.53 1.01 11.84
N GLU A 273 5.46 0.77 11.11
CA GLU A 273 4.18 0.39 11.71
C GLU A 273 3.66 -0.98 11.23
N MET A 274 4.37 -1.66 10.32
CA MET A 274 3.89 -2.93 9.77
C MET A 274 3.75 -4.03 10.83
N GLN A 275 4.56 -3.99 11.89
CA GLN A 275 4.45 -4.90 13.04
C GLN A 275 3.16 -4.72 13.85
N THR A 276 2.46 -3.60 13.67
CA THR A 276 1.16 -3.37 14.32
C THR A 276 -0.01 -3.99 13.56
N ILE A 277 0.25 -4.62 12.40
CA ILE A 277 -0.76 -5.35 11.63
C ILE A 277 -0.82 -6.79 12.14
N PRO A 278 -1.96 -7.26 12.67
CA PRO A 278 -2.09 -8.63 13.17
C PRO A 278 -1.87 -9.68 12.07
N ALA A 279 -1.03 -10.67 12.33
CA ALA A 279 -0.73 -11.73 11.37
C ALA A 279 -1.85 -12.79 11.26
N ASP A 280 -2.74 -12.85 12.26
CA ASP A 280 -3.82 -13.83 12.40
C ASP A 280 -5.18 -13.32 11.93
N LYS A 281 -5.25 -12.08 11.41
CA LYS A 281 -6.48 -11.46 10.92
C LYS A 281 -6.52 -11.38 9.39
N GLU A 282 -7.73 -11.36 8.84
CA GLU A 282 -7.94 -10.91 7.47
C GLU A 282 -7.85 -9.39 7.42
N ILE A 283 -6.96 -8.87 6.56
CA ILE A 283 -6.67 -7.44 6.45
C ILE A 283 -7.44 -6.87 5.28
N VAL A 284 -8.19 -5.81 5.50
CA VAL A 284 -8.83 -5.02 4.43
C VAL A 284 -8.14 -3.68 4.34
N VAL A 285 -7.56 -3.36 3.18
CA VAL A 285 -6.93 -2.07 2.93
C VAL A 285 -7.79 -1.26 1.97
N TYR A 286 -8.04 0.01 2.28
CA TYR A 286 -8.73 0.90 1.36
C TYR A 286 -8.13 2.32 1.36
N CYS A 287 -8.35 3.02 0.26
CA CYS A 287 -7.99 4.41 0.05
C CYS A 287 -9.08 5.10 -0.78
N GLY A 288 -8.90 6.33 -1.25
CA GLY A 288 -9.89 7.06 -2.03
C GLY A 288 -10.44 6.31 -3.25
N THR A 289 -9.57 5.65 -3.99
CA THR A 289 -9.90 5.02 -5.30
C THR A 289 -9.61 3.52 -5.37
N GLY A 290 -9.05 2.92 -4.33
CA GLY A 290 -8.61 1.54 -4.39
C GLY A 290 -7.29 1.29 -5.15
N HIS A 291 -6.68 2.32 -5.77
CA HIS A 291 -5.39 2.16 -6.46
C HIS A 291 -4.24 2.00 -5.47
N ASN A 292 -4.03 2.98 -4.57
CA ASN A 292 -2.95 2.91 -3.58
C ASN A 292 -3.09 1.69 -2.66
N SER A 293 -4.32 1.36 -2.27
CA SER A 293 -4.59 0.17 -1.46
C SER A 293 -4.27 -1.13 -2.20
N ALA A 294 -4.41 -1.18 -3.54
CA ALA A 294 -4.00 -2.34 -4.33
C ALA A 294 -2.48 -2.54 -4.32
N PHE A 295 -1.69 -1.46 -4.44
CA PHE A 295 -0.23 -1.52 -4.27
C PHE A 295 0.16 -2.04 -2.88
N VAL A 296 -0.46 -1.49 -1.83
CA VAL A 296 -0.21 -1.89 -0.44
C VAL A 296 -0.61 -3.34 -0.20
N THR A 297 -1.74 -3.77 -0.75
CA THR A 297 -2.21 -5.15 -0.64
C THR A 297 -1.22 -6.14 -1.26
N ALA A 298 -0.67 -5.84 -2.44
CA ALA A 298 0.38 -6.65 -3.06
C ALA A 298 1.60 -6.80 -2.14
N TYR A 299 2.04 -5.70 -1.53
CA TYR A 299 3.15 -5.68 -0.58
C TYR A 299 2.88 -6.51 0.68
N LEU A 300 1.73 -6.33 1.31
CA LEU A 300 1.35 -7.11 2.50
C LEU A 300 1.25 -8.60 2.19
N ARG A 301 0.69 -8.95 1.02
CA ARG A 301 0.61 -10.36 0.59
C ARG A 301 1.98 -10.99 0.32
N LEU A 302 2.95 -10.21 -0.16
CA LEU A 302 4.34 -10.66 -0.29
C LEU A 302 4.89 -11.12 1.07
N PHE A 303 4.59 -10.39 2.15
CA PHE A 303 4.97 -10.75 3.53
C PHE A 303 4.05 -11.80 4.19
N GLY A 304 3.08 -12.35 3.48
CA GLY A 304 2.25 -13.44 3.99
C GLY A 304 0.95 -13.01 4.68
N TYR A 305 0.65 -11.72 4.77
CA TYR A 305 -0.64 -11.27 5.31
C TYR A 305 -1.80 -11.69 4.39
N ASN A 306 -2.91 -12.13 4.98
CA ASN A 306 -4.18 -12.32 4.26
C ASN A 306 -4.83 -10.96 3.98
N ALA A 307 -4.24 -10.19 3.06
CA ALA A 307 -4.64 -8.83 2.76
C ALA A 307 -5.50 -8.74 1.49
N LYS A 308 -6.53 -7.90 1.54
CA LYS A 308 -7.43 -7.59 0.43
C LYS A 308 -7.58 -6.08 0.24
N THR A 309 -7.61 -5.62 -1.00
CA THR A 309 -7.97 -4.24 -1.32
C THR A 309 -9.47 -4.10 -1.53
N LEU A 310 -10.07 -3.07 -0.93
CA LEU A 310 -11.48 -2.75 -1.16
C LEU A 310 -11.66 -2.14 -2.55
N ARG A 311 -12.50 -2.78 -3.37
CA ARG A 311 -12.75 -2.33 -4.74
C ARG A 311 -13.32 -0.92 -4.75
N PHE A 312 -12.77 -0.06 -5.62
CA PHE A 312 -13.10 1.36 -5.80
C PHE A 312 -12.86 2.27 -4.59
N GLY A 313 -12.36 1.72 -3.47
CA GLY A 313 -12.07 2.47 -2.26
C GLY A 313 -13.27 3.25 -1.72
N ASN A 314 -13.05 4.48 -1.24
CA ASN A 314 -14.11 5.34 -0.73
C ASN A 314 -15.24 5.61 -1.74
N ASN A 315 -14.94 5.59 -3.04
CA ASN A 315 -15.95 5.74 -4.08
C ASN A 315 -17.03 4.65 -4.04
N ALA A 316 -16.72 3.46 -3.48
CA ALA A 316 -17.67 2.36 -3.40
C ALA A 316 -18.72 2.49 -2.29
N PHE A 317 -18.60 3.48 -1.38
CA PHE A 317 -19.50 3.54 -0.25
C PHE A 317 -19.84 4.95 0.25
N MET A 318 -19.07 6.00 -0.13
CA MET A 318 -19.28 7.37 0.32
C MET A 318 -19.06 8.42 -0.79
N HIS A 319 -19.42 8.09 -2.02
CA HIS A 319 -19.10 8.89 -3.20
C HIS A 319 -19.70 10.31 -3.16
N ASN A 320 -20.97 10.48 -2.72
CA ASN A 320 -21.58 11.81 -2.64
C ASN A 320 -20.85 12.69 -1.62
N LYS A 321 -20.54 12.13 -0.44
CA LYS A 321 -19.75 12.83 0.58
C LYS A 321 -18.40 13.30 0.04
N MET A 322 -17.73 12.49 -0.79
CA MET A 322 -16.48 12.88 -1.45
C MET A 322 -16.66 14.01 -2.46
N ILE A 323 -17.83 14.06 -3.15
CA ILE A 323 -18.15 15.14 -4.09
C ILE A 323 -18.48 16.44 -3.35
N GLU A 324 -19.21 16.36 -2.24
CA GLU A 324 -19.64 17.53 -1.45
C GLU A 324 -18.51 18.18 -0.68
N ASP A 325 -17.49 17.40 -0.28
CA ASP A 325 -16.33 17.92 0.44
C ASP A 325 -15.28 18.50 -0.52
N GLU A 326 -15.57 19.66 -1.09
CA GLU A 326 -14.66 20.38 -2.01
C GLU A 326 -13.37 20.88 -1.34
N THR A 327 -13.33 20.96 0.00
CA THR A 327 -12.17 21.46 0.75
C THR A 327 -10.98 20.52 0.70
N THR A 328 -11.23 19.29 0.30
CA THR A 328 -10.25 18.23 0.30
C THR A 328 -9.88 17.77 -1.10
N MET A 329 -9.02 18.55 -1.76
CA MET A 329 -8.48 18.24 -3.10
C MET A 329 -7.90 16.82 -3.26
N SER A 330 -7.69 16.09 -2.16
CA SER A 330 -7.12 14.74 -2.15
C SER A 330 -8.15 13.60 -2.15
N TRP A 331 -9.47 13.86 -2.06
CA TRP A 331 -10.47 12.80 -2.08
C TRP A 331 -10.50 11.98 -3.37
N GLN A 332 -10.29 12.61 -4.51
CA GLN A 332 -10.32 11.97 -5.82
C GLN A 332 -11.62 11.19 -6.10
N PRO A 333 -12.81 11.78 -5.88
CA PRO A 333 -14.05 11.15 -6.30
C PRO A 333 -14.02 10.94 -7.81
N TYR A 334 -14.49 9.79 -8.27
CA TYR A 334 -14.68 9.58 -9.71
C TYR A 334 -15.78 10.52 -10.24
N ARG A 335 -15.48 11.23 -11.33
CA ARG A 335 -16.43 12.05 -12.07
C ARG A 335 -16.51 11.56 -13.52
N LYS A 336 -17.66 11.73 -14.17
CA LYS A 336 -17.78 11.38 -15.61
C LYS A 336 -16.75 12.11 -16.47
N THR A 337 -16.33 13.31 -16.06
CA THR A 337 -15.30 14.12 -16.73
C THR A 337 -13.90 13.53 -16.62
N ASP A 338 -13.67 12.59 -15.72
CA ASP A 338 -12.39 11.87 -15.59
C ASP A 338 -12.19 10.87 -16.73
N THR A 339 -13.28 10.40 -17.35
CA THR A 339 -13.22 9.57 -18.56
C THR A 339 -12.93 10.44 -19.78
N LYS A 340 -11.81 10.16 -20.42
CA LYS A 340 -11.40 10.82 -21.67
C LYS A 340 -12.09 10.16 -22.88
N ASN A 341 -11.93 10.76 -24.04
CA ASN A 341 -12.42 10.17 -25.29
C ASN A 341 -11.25 9.88 -26.24
N TYR A 342 -10.22 9.22 -25.70
CA TYR A 342 -9.04 8.88 -26.47
C TYR A 342 -9.32 7.70 -27.41
N PRO A 343 -8.60 7.63 -28.57
CA PRO A 343 -8.80 6.59 -29.55
C PRO A 343 -8.59 5.18 -28.99
N VAL A 344 -9.39 4.25 -29.49
CA VAL A 344 -9.22 2.81 -29.31
C VAL A 344 -9.24 2.13 -30.67
N VAL A 345 -8.48 1.04 -30.78
CA VAL A 345 -8.44 0.16 -31.97
C VAL A 345 -8.96 -1.22 -31.60
N LYS A 346 -9.31 -2.03 -32.63
CA LYS A 346 -9.77 -3.42 -32.46
C LYS A 346 -8.70 -4.38 -32.96
#